data_4794fa72d0ff27b9bffb3a3a7d91912d
#
_entry.id   4794fa72d0ff27b9bffb3a3a7d91912d
#
_cell.length_a   1.000
_cell.length_b   1.000
_cell.length_c   1.000
_cell.angle_alpha   90.00
_cell.angle_beta   90.00
_cell.angle_gamma   90.00
#
_symmetry.space_group_name_H-M   'P 1'
#
loop_
_entity.id
_entity.type
_entity.pdbx_description
1 polymer ?
#
loop_
_entity_poly.entity_id
_entity_poly.type
_entity_poly.pdbx_seq_one_letter_code
_entity_poly.pdbx_strand_id
1 'polypeptide(L)'
;AITLTQTDATTCGPTCLLAARLLLVPGERAAVTDDLAQEMTASPPGREGKHLLSVLSRQQLRLQRAMNVRGLGVLPWPKALGSTPWSVARQMTGIASTCTPGGGRRRYTVRWVSDHGPAWGSEVASVREVLAGGLPVILVTGGPLVLDSDTVAEPGAGSVGSAGSRLRSALARTPAVSRHYVLALPWQVIEQDDPGEGSVHIYEPSSGSVRALDLTAPRDPHRPGPRELGGWPRILAIIEPGFVDSYKHGWRLCVDEISYR
;
A
#
# COMPACT_ATOMS: atom_id res chain seq x y z
N ALA A 1 14.49 3.54 -16.24
CA ALA A 1 13.20 3.53 -15.54
C ALA A 1 13.36 4.19 -14.17
N ILE A 2 12.39 5.00 -13.76
CA ILE A 2 12.34 5.58 -12.40
C ILE A 2 11.38 4.75 -11.58
N THR A 3 11.82 4.35 -10.39
CA THR A 3 11.02 3.59 -9.45
C THR A 3 10.50 4.52 -8.35
N LEU A 4 9.18 4.56 -8.17
CA LEU A 4 8.57 5.30 -7.05
C LEU A 4 8.83 4.51 -5.77
N THR A 5 9.56 5.12 -4.83
CA THR A 5 9.83 4.54 -3.51
C THR A 5 9.47 5.51 -2.41
N GLN A 6 9.21 5.01 -1.21
CA GLN A 6 8.95 5.87 -0.06
C GLN A 6 10.20 6.69 0.33
N THR A 7 9.95 7.92 0.74
CA THR A 7 11.03 8.88 1.09
C THR A 7 11.66 8.57 2.45
N ASP A 8 10.86 8.12 3.40
CA ASP A 8 11.29 7.73 4.74
C ASP A 8 10.40 6.59 5.29
N ALA A 9 10.76 6.03 6.43
CA ALA A 9 10.05 4.90 7.07
C ALA A 9 8.60 5.21 7.44
N THR A 10 8.15 6.46 7.34
CA THR A 10 6.79 6.90 7.73
C THR A 10 5.93 7.30 6.54
N THR A 11 6.46 7.24 5.31
CA THR A 11 5.78 7.69 4.09
C THR A 11 5.20 6.56 3.23
N CYS A 12 5.11 5.33 3.73
CA CYS A 12 4.52 4.21 2.98
C CYS A 12 3.07 4.49 2.54
N GLY A 13 2.22 5.01 3.45
CA GLY A 13 0.84 5.40 3.12
C GLY A 13 0.76 6.49 2.04
N PRO A 14 1.43 7.65 2.20
CA PRO A 14 1.56 8.66 1.15
C PRO A 14 2.06 8.14 -0.19
N THR A 15 3.01 7.20 -0.19
CA THR A 15 3.56 6.62 -1.40
C THR A 15 2.56 5.71 -2.10
N CYS A 16 1.81 4.88 -1.36
CA CYS A 16 0.70 4.11 -1.90
C CYS A 16 -0.38 5.02 -2.51
N LEU A 17 -0.70 6.15 -1.85
CA LEU A 17 -1.66 7.12 -2.37
C LEU A 17 -1.18 7.80 -3.65
N LEU A 18 0.09 8.14 -3.72
CA LEU A 18 0.68 8.72 -4.93
C LEU A 18 0.69 7.70 -6.08
N ALA A 19 1.04 6.43 -5.81
CA ALA A 19 0.96 5.36 -6.79
C ALA A 19 -0.48 5.15 -7.28
N ALA A 20 -1.46 5.09 -6.38
CA ALA A 20 -2.87 4.97 -6.73
C ALA A 20 -3.36 6.15 -7.58
N ARG A 21 -2.91 7.37 -7.29
CA ARG A 21 -3.25 8.58 -8.05
C ARG A 21 -2.69 8.53 -9.47
N LEU A 22 -1.44 8.12 -9.63
CA LEU A 22 -0.81 7.95 -10.94
C LEU A 22 -1.48 6.84 -11.78
N LEU A 23 -2.05 5.84 -11.12
CA LEU A 23 -2.82 4.79 -11.79
C LEU A 23 -4.20 5.27 -12.23
N LEU A 24 -4.91 5.95 -11.34
CA LEU A 24 -6.33 6.30 -11.54
C LEU A 24 -6.53 7.60 -12.31
N VAL A 25 -5.55 8.52 -12.31
CA VAL A 25 -5.67 9.84 -12.94
C VAL A 25 -4.76 9.90 -14.18
N PRO A 26 -5.29 9.61 -15.40
CA PRO A 26 -4.45 9.49 -16.61
C PRO A 26 -3.64 10.75 -16.91
N GLY A 27 -4.22 11.93 -16.72
CA GLY A 27 -3.52 13.19 -16.94
C GLY A 27 -2.31 13.40 -16.02
N GLU A 28 -2.35 12.91 -14.79
CA GLU A 28 -1.20 13.01 -13.88
C GLU A 28 -0.09 12.04 -14.23
N ARG A 29 -0.46 10.82 -14.67
CA ARG A 29 0.52 9.86 -15.19
C ARG A 29 1.23 10.42 -16.41
N ALA A 30 0.48 10.99 -17.38
CA ALA A 30 1.03 11.61 -18.57
C ALA A 30 1.98 12.77 -18.19
N ALA A 31 1.56 13.68 -17.32
CA ALA A 31 2.39 14.80 -16.88
C ALA A 31 3.72 14.34 -16.24
N VAL A 32 3.68 13.32 -15.37
CA VAL A 32 4.89 12.76 -14.78
C VAL A 32 5.79 12.08 -15.83
N THR A 33 5.21 11.45 -16.84
CA THR A 33 5.96 10.82 -17.93
C THR A 33 6.61 11.87 -18.83
N ASP A 34 5.91 12.94 -19.12
CA ASP A 34 6.43 14.06 -19.94
C ASP A 34 7.55 14.81 -19.19
N ASP A 35 7.35 15.11 -17.89
CA ASP A 35 8.39 15.70 -17.04
C ASP A 35 9.64 14.83 -17.00
N LEU A 36 9.48 13.49 -16.92
CA LEU A 36 10.58 12.55 -16.95
C LEU A 36 11.31 12.58 -18.29
N ALA A 37 10.58 12.57 -19.41
CA ALA A 37 11.15 12.61 -20.74
C ALA A 37 11.95 13.91 -20.96
N GLN A 38 11.41 15.05 -20.53
CA GLN A 38 12.11 16.33 -20.58
C GLN A 38 13.37 16.35 -19.71
N GLU A 39 13.29 15.82 -18.50
CA GLU A 39 14.44 15.76 -17.60
C GLU A 39 15.54 14.83 -18.14
N MET A 40 15.17 13.70 -18.74
CA MET A 40 16.13 12.78 -19.36
C MET A 40 16.88 13.40 -20.53
N THR A 41 16.24 14.28 -21.32
CA THR A 41 16.86 14.97 -22.44
C THR A 41 17.69 16.18 -22.00
N ALA A 42 17.34 16.84 -20.92
CA ALA A 42 18.00 18.05 -20.46
C ALA A 42 19.10 17.81 -19.41
N SER A 43 19.15 16.64 -18.78
CA SER A 43 20.07 16.36 -17.68
C SER A 43 21.40 15.77 -18.17
N PRO A 44 22.51 16.13 -17.54
CA PRO A 44 23.79 15.46 -17.77
C PRO A 44 23.74 13.99 -17.39
N PRO A 45 24.56 13.12 -18.00
CA PRO A 45 24.64 11.71 -17.66
C PRO A 45 24.80 11.46 -16.14
N GLY A 46 23.99 10.59 -15.58
CA GLY A 46 23.97 10.25 -14.13
C GLY A 46 23.18 11.18 -13.23
N ARG A 47 22.49 12.18 -13.79
CA ARG A 47 21.57 13.06 -13.05
C ARG A 47 20.12 12.95 -13.50
N GLU A 48 19.85 12.09 -14.46
CA GLU A 48 18.52 11.88 -15.03
C GLU A 48 17.53 11.46 -13.93
N GLY A 49 16.38 12.08 -13.92
CA GLY A 49 15.28 11.78 -12.99
C GLY A 49 15.47 12.27 -11.55
N LYS A 50 16.58 12.89 -11.17
CA LYS A 50 16.81 13.39 -9.79
C LYS A 50 15.85 14.50 -9.41
N HIS A 51 15.52 15.38 -10.35
CA HIS A 51 14.56 16.46 -10.11
C HIS A 51 13.17 15.89 -9.88
N LEU A 52 12.70 15.00 -10.76
CA LEU A 52 11.41 14.33 -10.63
C LEU A 52 11.32 13.55 -9.31
N LEU A 53 12.35 12.76 -8.95
CA LEU A 53 12.37 12.06 -7.65
C LEU A 53 12.24 13.04 -6.49
N SER A 54 12.89 14.23 -6.57
CA SER A 54 12.75 15.25 -5.54
C SER A 54 11.33 15.86 -5.49
N VAL A 55 10.67 16.00 -6.63
CA VAL A 55 9.27 16.46 -6.72
C VAL A 55 8.33 15.42 -6.09
N LEU A 56 8.48 14.15 -6.46
CA LEU A 56 7.69 13.04 -5.91
C LEU A 56 7.90 12.90 -4.39
N SER A 57 9.13 13.04 -3.91
CA SER A 57 9.43 13.01 -2.47
C SER A 57 8.76 14.18 -1.73
N ARG A 58 8.79 15.39 -2.29
CA ARG A 58 8.07 16.54 -1.72
C ARG A 58 6.55 16.31 -1.69
N GLN A 59 6.00 15.69 -2.73
CA GLN A 59 4.57 15.35 -2.77
C GLN A 59 4.20 14.33 -1.68
N GLN A 60 4.99 13.28 -1.48
CA GLN A 60 4.80 12.31 -0.38
C GLN A 60 4.77 13.01 0.98
N LEU A 61 5.75 13.88 1.26
CA LEU A 61 5.82 14.61 2.52
C LEU A 61 4.66 15.61 2.71
N ARG A 62 4.18 16.25 1.64
CA ARG A 62 2.98 17.10 1.69
C ARG A 62 1.74 16.30 2.00
N LEU A 63 1.54 15.15 1.34
CA LEU A 63 0.43 14.24 1.61
C LEU A 63 0.46 13.75 3.06
N GLN A 64 1.63 13.34 3.56
CA GLN A 64 1.79 12.93 4.95
C GLN A 64 1.39 14.03 5.94
N ARG A 65 1.87 15.25 5.73
CA ARG A 65 1.50 16.39 6.58
C ARG A 65 0.00 16.65 6.56
N ALA A 66 -0.62 16.67 5.37
CA ALA A 66 -2.05 16.87 5.21
C ALA A 66 -2.88 15.79 5.92
N MET A 67 -2.44 14.52 5.84
CA MET A 67 -3.08 13.41 6.54
C MET A 67 -2.95 13.49 8.05
N ASN A 68 -1.77 13.92 8.54
CA ASN A 68 -1.48 13.92 9.97
C ASN A 68 -2.12 15.08 10.72
N VAL A 69 -2.36 16.23 10.07
CA VAL A 69 -3.07 17.38 10.68
C VAL A 69 -4.46 16.97 11.20
N ARG A 70 -5.13 16.04 10.54
CA ARG A 70 -6.46 15.52 10.93
C ARG A 70 -6.45 13.99 11.03
N GLY A 71 -5.37 13.42 11.52
CA GLY A 71 -5.17 11.97 11.56
C GLY A 71 -6.19 11.25 12.46
N LEU A 72 -6.63 11.89 13.54
CA LEU A 72 -7.68 11.42 14.45
C LEU A 72 -8.92 12.34 14.39
N GLY A 73 -9.39 12.67 13.18
CA GLY A 73 -10.52 13.58 12.99
C GLY A 73 -10.12 15.03 13.18
N VAL A 74 -10.30 15.60 14.37
CA VAL A 74 -9.93 16.98 14.73
C VAL A 74 -8.53 17.07 15.35
N LEU A 75 -7.98 15.96 15.82
CA LEU A 75 -6.69 15.92 16.49
C LEU A 75 -5.55 15.55 15.52
N PRO A 76 -4.36 16.18 15.68
CA PRO A 76 -3.20 15.83 14.90
C PRO A 76 -2.66 14.45 15.30
N TRP A 77 -2.04 13.76 14.35
CA TRP A 77 -1.39 12.47 14.53
C TRP A 77 0.14 12.64 14.44
N PRO A 78 0.92 12.07 15.38
CA PRO A 78 2.38 12.18 15.37
C PRO A 78 2.99 11.61 14.10
N LYS A 79 3.87 12.37 13.43
CA LYS A 79 4.56 11.94 12.20
C LYS A 79 5.32 10.62 12.40
N ALA A 80 5.94 10.43 13.56
CA ALA A 80 6.72 9.23 13.88
C ALA A 80 5.92 7.92 13.85
N LEU A 81 4.59 8.00 13.94
CA LEU A 81 3.68 6.85 13.86
C LEU A 81 3.12 6.62 12.45
N GLY A 82 3.66 7.32 11.44
CA GLY A 82 3.18 7.23 10.06
C GLY A 82 1.83 7.91 9.85
N SER A 83 0.97 7.30 9.05
CA SER A 83 -0.40 7.78 8.76
C SER A 83 -1.44 6.85 9.36
N THR A 84 -2.59 7.37 9.75
CA THR A 84 -3.69 6.52 10.23
C THR A 84 -4.44 5.89 9.04
N PRO A 85 -4.98 4.66 9.16
CA PRO A 85 -5.77 4.03 8.10
C PRO A 85 -6.96 4.90 7.64
N TRP A 86 -7.61 5.59 8.56
CA TRP A 86 -8.74 6.48 8.25
C TRP A 86 -8.32 7.70 7.43
N SER A 87 -7.12 8.25 7.68
CA SER A 87 -6.60 9.37 6.89
C SER A 87 -6.24 8.91 5.48
N VAL A 88 -5.68 7.70 5.34
CA VAL A 88 -5.40 7.08 4.04
C VAL A 88 -6.70 6.82 3.27
N ALA A 89 -7.72 6.23 3.91
CA ALA A 89 -9.03 5.98 3.29
C ALA A 89 -9.71 7.27 2.81
N ARG A 90 -9.59 8.36 3.58
CA ARG A 90 -10.12 9.68 3.19
C ARG A 90 -9.45 10.23 1.94
N GLN A 91 -8.11 10.10 1.85
CA GLN A 91 -7.37 10.54 0.67
C GLN A 91 -7.69 9.68 -0.55
N MET A 92 -7.77 8.35 -0.39
CA MET A 92 -8.21 7.45 -1.47
C MET A 92 -9.61 7.81 -1.99
N THR A 93 -10.53 8.18 -1.09
CA THR A 93 -11.87 8.67 -1.48
C THR A 93 -11.76 9.90 -2.38
N GLY A 94 -10.87 10.85 -2.04
CA GLY A 94 -10.62 12.04 -2.86
C GLY A 94 -10.10 11.66 -4.25
N ILE A 95 -9.08 10.80 -4.31
CA ILE A 95 -8.47 10.33 -5.57
C ILE A 95 -9.51 9.62 -6.45
N ALA A 96 -10.22 8.64 -5.91
CA ALA A 96 -11.21 7.87 -6.66
C ALA A 96 -12.38 8.75 -7.16
N SER A 97 -12.74 9.80 -6.43
CA SER A 97 -13.81 10.72 -6.82
C SER A 97 -13.45 11.58 -8.04
N THR A 98 -12.16 11.80 -8.31
CA THR A 98 -11.71 12.55 -9.51
C THR A 98 -11.82 11.73 -10.80
N CYS A 99 -11.94 10.40 -10.68
CA CYS A 99 -11.88 9.48 -11.80
C CYS A 99 -13.25 8.88 -12.17
N THR A 100 -14.34 9.25 -11.47
CA THR A 100 -15.66 8.68 -11.72
C THR A 100 -16.49 9.63 -12.59
N PRO A 101 -16.73 9.31 -13.90
CA PRO A 101 -17.67 10.04 -14.72
C PRO A 101 -19.08 9.96 -14.09
N GLY A 102 -19.79 11.08 -14.00
CA GLY A 102 -21.16 11.10 -13.48
C GLY A 102 -21.31 11.32 -11.96
N GLY A 103 -20.22 11.69 -11.25
CA GLY A 103 -20.32 12.23 -9.90
C GLY A 103 -20.61 11.21 -8.78
N GLY A 104 -20.54 9.93 -9.04
CA GLY A 104 -20.68 8.89 -8.02
C GLY A 104 -19.50 8.92 -7.05
N ARG A 105 -19.72 9.44 -5.82
CA ARG A 105 -18.69 9.47 -4.78
C ARG A 105 -18.42 8.06 -4.29
N ARG A 106 -17.30 7.48 -4.71
CA ARG A 106 -16.80 6.21 -4.16
C ARG A 106 -16.07 6.51 -2.85
N ARG A 107 -16.66 6.07 -1.74
CA ARG A 107 -16.07 6.27 -0.42
C ARG A 107 -15.21 5.06 -0.07
N TYR A 108 -13.91 5.26 0.09
CA TYR A 108 -13.03 4.26 0.69
C TYR A 108 -13.23 4.19 2.19
N THR A 109 -13.30 2.99 2.72
CA THR A 109 -13.49 2.69 4.13
C THR A 109 -12.41 1.76 4.64
N VAL A 110 -12.17 1.78 5.95
CA VAL A 110 -11.24 0.86 6.61
C VAL A 110 -12.05 -0.29 7.18
N ARG A 111 -11.72 -1.49 6.78
CA ARG A 111 -12.28 -2.72 7.32
C ARG A 111 -11.18 -3.53 8.00
N TRP A 112 -11.32 -3.72 9.30
CA TRP A 112 -10.39 -4.54 10.08
C TRP A 112 -10.66 -6.01 9.80
N VAL A 113 -9.61 -6.80 9.60
CA VAL A 113 -9.70 -8.21 9.22
C VAL A 113 -8.79 -9.09 10.07
N SER A 114 -9.09 -10.38 10.07
CA SER A 114 -8.22 -11.41 10.61
C SER A 114 -7.77 -12.34 9.47
N ASP A 115 -6.55 -12.15 9.01
CA ASP A 115 -5.98 -12.83 7.84
C ASP A 115 -5.60 -14.31 8.08
N HIS A 116 -6.00 -14.86 9.22
CA HIS A 116 -5.89 -16.28 9.59
C HIS A 116 -7.23 -16.86 10.09
N GLY A 117 -8.29 -16.03 10.03
CA GLY A 117 -9.64 -16.46 10.40
C GLY A 117 -10.33 -17.24 9.28
N PRO A 118 -11.41 -17.93 9.60
CA PRO A 118 -12.16 -18.75 8.61
C PRO A 118 -12.76 -17.90 7.48
N ALA A 119 -13.01 -16.63 7.71
CA ALA A 119 -13.54 -15.71 6.69
C ALA A 119 -12.47 -15.18 5.73
N TRP A 120 -11.17 -15.44 5.95
CA TRP A 120 -10.11 -14.82 5.16
C TRP A 120 -10.21 -15.10 3.66
N GLY A 121 -10.57 -16.32 3.25
CA GLY A 121 -10.76 -16.63 1.84
C GLY A 121 -11.83 -15.76 1.16
N SER A 122 -12.96 -15.49 1.85
CA SER A 122 -14.01 -14.60 1.33
C SER A 122 -13.56 -13.15 1.29
N GLU A 123 -12.70 -12.72 2.22
CA GLU A 123 -12.10 -11.38 2.22
C GLU A 123 -11.17 -11.19 1.02
N VAL A 124 -10.35 -12.18 0.71
CA VAL A 124 -9.47 -12.17 -0.47
C VAL A 124 -10.30 -12.15 -1.75
N ALA A 125 -11.36 -12.94 -1.83
CA ALA A 125 -12.28 -12.92 -2.99
C ALA A 125 -12.90 -11.54 -3.19
N SER A 126 -13.35 -10.87 -2.11
CA SER A 126 -13.88 -9.50 -2.17
C SER A 126 -12.83 -8.49 -2.67
N VAL A 127 -11.59 -8.57 -2.17
CA VAL A 127 -10.48 -7.73 -2.65
C VAL A 127 -10.27 -7.93 -4.15
N ARG A 128 -10.24 -9.18 -4.61
CA ARG A 128 -10.06 -9.50 -6.04
C ARG A 128 -11.21 -8.96 -6.90
N GLU A 129 -12.44 -9.00 -6.42
CA GLU A 129 -13.59 -8.40 -7.12
C GLU A 129 -13.40 -6.88 -7.31
N VAL A 130 -12.95 -6.18 -6.27
CA VAL A 130 -12.64 -4.74 -6.37
C VAL A 130 -11.52 -4.47 -7.39
N LEU A 131 -10.46 -5.29 -7.36
CA LEU A 131 -9.35 -5.18 -8.32
C LEU A 131 -9.79 -5.50 -9.76
N ALA A 132 -10.63 -6.52 -9.95
CA ALA A 132 -11.25 -6.83 -11.25
C ALA A 132 -12.12 -5.69 -11.77
N GLY A 133 -12.71 -4.89 -10.86
CA GLY A 133 -13.40 -3.64 -11.19
C GLY A 133 -12.48 -2.46 -11.50
N GLY A 134 -11.16 -2.64 -11.60
CA GLY A 134 -10.19 -1.60 -11.95
C GLY A 134 -9.84 -0.64 -10.80
N LEU A 135 -10.20 -0.95 -9.57
CA LEU A 135 -9.92 -0.10 -8.42
C LEU A 135 -8.84 -0.71 -7.52
N PRO A 136 -7.82 0.07 -7.15
CA PRO A 136 -6.79 -0.41 -6.23
C PRO A 136 -7.31 -0.52 -4.80
N VAL A 137 -6.70 -1.42 -4.04
CA VAL A 137 -7.00 -1.66 -2.62
C VAL A 137 -5.71 -1.48 -1.82
N ILE A 138 -5.78 -0.78 -0.68
CA ILE A 138 -4.62 -0.66 0.21
C ILE A 138 -4.75 -1.69 1.34
N LEU A 139 -3.71 -2.49 1.51
CA LEU A 139 -3.60 -3.43 2.62
C LEU A 139 -2.75 -2.81 3.72
N VAL A 140 -3.26 -2.86 4.94
CA VAL A 140 -2.56 -2.40 6.15
C VAL A 140 -1.88 -3.61 6.76
N THR A 141 -0.56 -3.62 6.75
CA THR A 141 0.23 -4.74 7.25
C THR A 141 0.90 -4.43 8.57
N GLY A 142 1.24 -5.47 9.31
CA GLY A 142 1.87 -5.31 10.61
C GLY A 142 2.18 -6.65 11.27
N GLY A 143 2.54 -6.58 12.54
CA GLY A 143 2.91 -7.75 13.33
C GLY A 143 3.11 -7.39 14.80
N PRO A 144 3.60 -8.32 15.59
CA PRO A 144 3.97 -8.05 16.98
C PRO A 144 5.09 -7.01 17.06
N LEU A 145 5.34 -6.45 18.23
CA LEU A 145 6.37 -5.43 18.42
C LEU A 145 7.77 -5.94 18.08
N VAL A 146 8.02 -7.22 18.28
CA VAL A 146 9.26 -7.91 17.94
C VAL A 146 8.91 -9.17 17.17
N LEU A 147 9.47 -9.32 15.97
CA LEU A 147 9.43 -10.57 15.21
C LEU A 147 10.54 -11.49 15.72
N ASP A 148 10.26 -12.79 15.78
CA ASP A 148 11.29 -13.79 15.99
C ASP A 148 12.15 -13.85 14.72
N SER A 149 13.24 -13.09 14.71
CA SER A 149 14.28 -13.35 13.72
C SER A 149 14.86 -14.72 14.02
N ASP A 150 14.97 -15.58 13.03
CA ASP A 150 15.88 -16.72 13.09
C ASP A 150 17.29 -16.12 13.26
N THR A 151 17.64 -15.80 14.49
CA THR A 151 19.05 -15.69 14.83
C THR A 151 19.57 -17.11 14.68
N VAL A 152 20.18 -17.39 13.52
CA VAL A 152 21.29 -18.34 13.49
C VAL A 152 22.16 -17.87 14.65
N ALA A 153 22.06 -18.56 15.79
CA ALA A 153 22.90 -18.32 16.92
C ALA A 153 24.30 -18.65 16.40
N GLU A 154 25.09 -17.63 16.11
CA GLU A 154 26.54 -17.79 15.96
C GLU A 154 26.97 -18.48 17.26
N PRO A 155 27.56 -19.69 17.17
CA PRO A 155 28.04 -20.38 18.34
C PRO A 155 29.24 -19.59 18.90
N GLY A 156 28.96 -18.66 19.84
CA GLY A 156 29.96 -17.79 20.44
C GLY A 156 29.46 -16.46 20.98
N ALA A 157 28.23 -16.02 20.67
CA ALA A 157 27.66 -14.83 21.29
C ALA A 157 27.22 -15.14 22.72
N GLY A 158 27.93 -14.55 23.69
CA GLY A 158 27.68 -14.71 25.11
C GLY A 158 26.23 -14.56 25.50
N SER A 159 25.75 -15.39 26.42
CA SER A 159 24.37 -15.47 26.88
C SER A 159 23.81 -14.08 27.22
N VAL A 160 22.92 -13.57 26.35
CA VAL A 160 22.07 -12.43 26.70
C VAL A 160 21.25 -12.87 27.90
N GLY A 161 21.42 -12.17 29.05
CA GLY A 161 20.85 -12.55 30.32
C GLY A 161 19.35 -12.88 30.25
N SER A 162 18.90 -13.82 31.05
CA SER A 162 17.53 -14.37 31.07
C SER A 162 16.39 -13.32 31.08
N ALA A 163 16.65 -12.10 31.53
CA ALA A 163 15.73 -10.96 31.53
C ALA A 163 15.46 -10.42 30.11
N GLY A 164 16.49 -10.32 29.28
CA GLY A 164 16.35 -9.86 27.90
C GLY A 164 15.56 -10.85 27.04
N SER A 165 15.75 -12.15 27.24
CA SER A 165 14.98 -13.19 26.56
C SER A 165 13.49 -13.15 26.92
N ARG A 166 13.18 -12.98 28.22
CA ARG A 166 11.79 -12.87 28.71
C ARG A 166 11.08 -11.64 28.17
N LEU A 167 11.76 -10.49 28.09
CA LEU A 167 11.21 -9.27 27.53
C LEU A 167 10.93 -9.43 26.03
N ARG A 168 11.85 -10.01 25.25
CA ARG A 168 11.64 -10.30 23.84
C ARG A 168 10.45 -11.23 23.61
N SER A 169 10.34 -12.32 24.39
CA SER A 169 9.20 -13.24 24.31
C SER A 169 7.88 -12.56 24.69
N ALA A 170 7.88 -11.63 25.64
CA ALA A 170 6.69 -10.85 25.99
C ALA A 170 6.31 -9.88 24.85
N LEU A 171 7.27 -9.21 24.23
CA LEU A 171 7.05 -8.30 23.11
C LEU A 171 6.60 -9.03 21.83
N ALA A 172 7.06 -10.26 21.59
CA ALA A 172 6.61 -11.11 20.49
C ALA A 172 5.14 -11.57 20.65
N ARG A 173 4.63 -11.60 21.89
CA ARG A 173 3.22 -11.92 22.19
C ARG A 173 2.30 -10.69 22.20
N THR A 174 2.81 -9.50 21.90
CA THR A 174 1.96 -8.30 21.82
C THR A 174 0.97 -8.41 20.67
N PRO A 175 -0.21 -7.78 20.79
CA PRO A 175 -1.14 -7.67 19.66
C PRO A 175 -0.45 -7.07 18.45
N ALA A 176 -0.81 -7.54 17.27
CA ALA A 176 -0.27 -7.01 16.02
C ALA A 176 -0.61 -5.52 15.86
N VAL A 177 0.42 -4.73 15.55
CA VAL A 177 0.33 -3.27 15.37
C VAL A 177 0.52 -2.95 13.89
N SER A 178 -0.31 -2.04 13.38
CA SER A 178 -0.16 -1.50 12.02
C SER A 178 1.20 -0.82 11.85
N ARG A 179 1.96 -1.28 10.86
CA ARG A 179 3.35 -0.83 10.64
C ARG A 179 3.59 -0.32 9.23
N HIS A 180 2.84 -0.85 8.25
CA HIS A 180 3.14 -0.59 6.86
C HIS A 180 1.88 -0.60 6.01
N TYR A 181 1.95 0.02 4.83
CA TYR A 181 0.91 0.04 3.82
C TYR A 181 1.49 -0.47 2.51
N VAL A 182 0.74 -1.34 1.84
CA VAL A 182 1.04 -1.79 0.48
C VAL A 182 -0.19 -1.63 -0.39
N LEU A 183 -0.01 -1.52 -1.71
CA LEU A 183 -1.09 -1.26 -2.65
C LEU A 183 -1.32 -2.49 -3.53
N ALA A 184 -2.48 -3.12 -3.39
CA ALA A 184 -2.95 -4.13 -4.32
C ALA A 184 -3.45 -3.45 -5.59
N LEU A 185 -2.97 -3.91 -6.73
CA LEU A 185 -3.13 -3.27 -8.04
C LEU A 185 -4.12 -4.03 -8.91
N PRO A 186 -5.02 -3.33 -9.62
CA PRO A 186 -5.83 -3.91 -10.66
C PRO A 186 -4.93 -4.36 -11.83
N TRP A 187 -4.94 -5.66 -12.13
CA TRP A 187 -4.05 -6.24 -13.16
C TRP A 187 -4.30 -5.69 -14.55
N GLN A 188 -5.55 -5.34 -14.88
CA GLN A 188 -5.88 -4.72 -16.16
C GLN A 188 -5.26 -3.33 -16.33
N VAL A 189 -5.15 -2.56 -15.24
CA VAL A 189 -4.61 -1.19 -15.27
C VAL A 189 -3.09 -1.18 -15.37
N ILE A 190 -2.44 -2.23 -14.87
CA ILE A 190 -0.97 -2.39 -14.93
C ILE A 190 -0.52 -3.26 -16.10
N GLU A 191 -1.45 -3.65 -16.98
CA GLU A 191 -1.17 -4.49 -18.17
C GLU A 191 -0.47 -5.82 -17.80
N GLN A 192 -0.95 -6.44 -16.72
CA GLN A 192 -0.49 -7.75 -16.26
C GLN A 192 -1.63 -8.76 -16.37
N ASP A 193 -1.27 -10.03 -16.44
CA ASP A 193 -2.26 -11.12 -16.36
C ASP A 193 -2.89 -11.21 -14.96
N ASP A 194 -4.08 -11.80 -14.89
CA ASP A 194 -4.67 -12.17 -13.61
C ASP A 194 -3.72 -13.13 -12.87
N PRO A 195 -3.26 -12.79 -11.66
CA PRO A 195 -2.28 -13.59 -10.93
C PRO A 195 -2.85 -14.93 -10.40
N GLY A 196 -4.12 -15.21 -10.66
CA GLY A 196 -4.80 -16.45 -10.26
C GLY A 196 -5.55 -16.35 -8.94
N GLU A 197 -6.28 -17.41 -8.63
CA GLU A 197 -7.11 -17.48 -7.42
C GLU A 197 -6.25 -17.29 -6.16
N GLY A 198 -6.76 -16.47 -5.22
CA GLY A 198 -6.07 -16.17 -3.97
C GLY A 198 -4.93 -15.14 -4.11
N SER A 199 -4.46 -14.87 -5.33
CA SER A 199 -3.31 -13.99 -5.57
C SER A 199 -3.72 -12.60 -6.04
N VAL A 200 -2.85 -11.61 -5.74
CA VAL A 200 -2.97 -10.22 -6.18
C VAL A 200 -1.59 -9.64 -6.51
N HIS A 201 -1.54 -8.67 -7.40
CA HIS A 201 -0.32 -7.89 -7.62
C HIS A 201 -0.19 -6.83 -6.52
N ILE A 202 0.93 -6.83 -5.83
CA ILE A 202 1.24 -5.89 -4.75
C ILE A 202 2.38 -4.95 -5.18
N TYR A 203 2.11 -3.66 -5.08
CA TYR A 203 3.15 -2.64 -5.08
C TYR A 203 3.61 -2.40 -3.64
N GLU A 204 4.90 -2.63 -3.37
CA GLU A 204 5.54 -2.44 -2.07
C GLU A 204 6.37 -1.14 -2.10
N PRO A 205 5.99 -0.11 -1.30
CA PRO A 205 6.56 1.24 -1.44
C PRO A 205 8.01 1.39 -0.96
N SER A 206 8.55 0.51 -0.13
CA SER A 206 9.96 0.63 0.30
C SER A 206 10.93 0.19 -0.79
N SER A 207 10.56 -0.81 -1.57
CA SER A 207 11.34 -1.30 -2.71
C SER A 207 10.88 -0.71 -4.04
N GLY A 208 9.65 -0.19 -4.11
CA GLY A 208 9.00 0.24 -5.36
C GLY A 208 8.70 -0.91 -6.32
N SER A 209 8.74 -2.16 -5.84
CA SER A 209 8.50 -3.34 -6.68
C SER A 209 7.02 -3.69 -6.77
N VAL A 210 6.61 -4.26 -7.90
CA VAL A 210 5.31 -4.89 -8.10
C VAL A 210 5.52 -6.39 -8.27
N ARG A 211 4.84 -7.20 -7.46
CA ARG A 211 4.93 -8.66 -7.53
C ARG A 211 3.59 -9.31 -7.19
N ALA A 212 3.34 -10.47 -7.76
CA ALA A 212 2.20 -11.29 -7.37
C ALA A 212 2.45 -11.94 -6.00
N LEU A 213 1.42 -11.97 -5.16
CA LEU A 213 1.42 -12.61 -3.85
C LEU A 213 0.12 -13.36 -3.65
N ASP A 214 0.22 -14.63 -3.27
CA ASP A 214 -0.92 -15.41 -2.78
C ASP A 214 -1.25 -14.96 -1.35
N LEU A 215 -2.38 -14.29 -1.19
CA LEU A 215 -2.86 -13.81 0.11
C LEU A 215 -3.42 -14.95 0.98
N THR A 216 -3.78 -16.09 0.39
CA THR A 216 -4.33 -17.26 1.09
C THR A 216 -3.25 -18.17 1.66
N ALA A 217 -2.00 -18.02 1.19
CA ALA A 217 -0.87 -18.80 1.67
C ALA A 217 -0.69 -18.63 3.19
N PRO A 218 -0.51 -19.71 3.95
CA PRO A 218 -0.31 -19.66 5.39
C PRO A 218 0.93 -18.83 5.76
N ARG A 219 0.80 -17.96 6.75
CA ARG A 219 1.89 -17.15 7.27
C ARG A 219 2.02 -17.34 8.79
N ASP A 220 3.25 -17.50 9.26
CA ASP A 220 3.53 -17.52 10.71
C ASP A 220 3.48 -16.08 11.26
N PRO A 221 2.58 -15.76 12.20
CA PRO A 221 2.41 -14.41 12.73
C PRO A 221 3.62 -13.90 13.52
N HIS A 222 4.55 -14.78 13.91
CA HIS A 222 5.72 -14.44 14.72
C HIS A 222 7.01 -14.33 13.91
N ARG A 223 7.01 -14.78 12.64
CA ARG A 223 8.17 -14.73 11.75
C ARG A 223 8.06 -13.56 10.77
N PRO A 224 9.16 -13.12 10.17
CA PRO A 224 9.12 -12.16 9.06
C PRO A 224 8.21 -12.66 7.94
N GLY A 225 7.34 -11.77 7.46
CA GLY A 225 6.42 -12.05 6.38
C GLY A 225 7.03 -11.86 4.99
N PRO A 226 6.21 -12.01 3.94
CA PRO A 226 6.62 -11.79 2.56
C PRO A 226 7.12 -10.35 2.34
N ARG A 227 8.09 -10.19 1.44
CA ARG A 227 8.64 -8.87 1.07
C ARG A 227 7.55 -7.98 0.47
N GLU A 228 6.61 -8.55 -0.24
CA GLU A 228 5.44 -7.89 -0.83
C GLU A 228 4.55 -7.22 0.22
N LEU A 229 4.57 -7.71 1.45
CA LEU A 229 3.88 -7.10 2.61
C LEU A 229 4.81 -6.21 3.44
N GLY A 230 5.95 -5.80 2.89
CA GLY A 230 6.97 -5.02 3.61
C GLY A 230 7.70 -5.83 4.69
N GLY A 231 7.73 -7.16 4.56
CA GLY A 231 8.32 -8.07 5.55
C GLY A 231 7.41 -8.33 6.79
N TRP A 232 6.18 -7.84 6.76
CA TRP A 232 5.21 -8.05 7.85
C TRP A 232 4.37 -9.30 7.63
N PRO A 233 4.15 -10.13 8.67
CA PRO A 233 3.45 -11.41 8.52
C PRO A 233 1.92 -11.27 8.41
N ARG A 234 1.34 -10.16 8.89
CA ARG A 234 -0.10 -10.01 9.05
C ARG A 234 -0.68 -8.90 8.18
N ILE A 235 -1.89 -9.14 7.67
CA ILE A 235 -2.77 -8.12 7.13
C ILE A 235 -3.82 -7.81 8.20
N LEU A 236 -3.87 -6.56 8.64
CA LEU A 236 -4.68 -6.12 9.77
C LEU A 236 -5.95 -5.40 9.35
N ALA A 237 -5.87 -4.70 8.21
CA ALA A 237 -7.04 -4.02 7.65
C ALA A 237 -6.92 -3.91 6.13
N ILE A 238 -8.08 -3.75 5.51
CA ILE A 238 -8.27 -3.51 4.08
C ILE A 238 -8.90 -2.13 3.94
N ILE A 239 -8.33 -1.29 3.07
CA ILE A 239 -8.88 0.01 2.69
C ILE A 239 -9.37 -0.11 1.27
N GLU A 240 -10.67 -0.16 1.10
CA GLU A 240 -11.35 -0.45 -0.15
C GLU A 240 -12.58 0.45 -0.33
N PRO A 241 -13.11 0.60 -1.57
CA PRO A 241 -14.36 1.30 -1.78
C PRO A 241 -15.49 0.57 -1.05
N GLY A 242 -16.23 1.30 -0.20
CA GLY A 242 -17.45 0.79 0.43
C GLY A 242 -18.51 0.51 -0.64
N PHE A 243 -19.18 -0.62 -0.53
CA PHE A 243 -20.35 -0.91 -1.34
C PHE A 243 -21.47 0.05 -0.94
N VAL A 244 -21.80 0.99 -1.80
CA VAL A 244 -23.09 1.67 -1.72
C VAL A 244 -24.08 0.71 -2.39
N ASP A 245 -25.06 0.21 -1.65
CA ASP A 245 -26.06 -0.79 -2.06
C ASP A 245 -26.87 -0.47 -3.35
N SER A 246 -26.48 0.55 -4.09
CA SER A 246 -27.24 1.09 -5.22
C SER A 246 -26.71 0.72 -6.61
N TYR A 247 -25.65 -0.09 -6.74
CA TYR A 247 -25.06 -0.36 -8.07
C TYR A 247 -24.90 -1.84 -8.41
N LYS A 248 -26.04 -2.51 -8.60
CA LYS A 248 -26.07 -3.79 -9.34
C LYS A 248 -25.95 -3.64 -10.86
N HIS A 249 -25.78 -2.43 -11.39
CA HIS A 249 -25.72 -2.22 -12.85
C HIS A 249 -24.61 -1.22 -13.20
N GLY A 250 -23.61 -1.68 -13.92
CA GLY A 250 -22.76 -0.85 -14.78
C GLY A 250 -21.35 -0.52 -14.29
N TRP A 251 -20.55 -1.52 -13.99
CA TRP A 251 -19.09 -1.36 -13.94
C TRP A 251 -18.56 -1.31 -15.40
N ARG A 252 -18.64 -0.14 -16.06
CA ARG A 252 -17.81 0.13 -17.23
C ARG A 252 -16.73 1.11 -16.82
N LEU A 253 -15.50 0.65 -16.99
CA LEU A 253 -14.27 1.35 -16.65
C LEU A 253 -14.10 2.61 -17.48
N CYS A 254 -13.45 3.63 -16.90
CA CYS A 254 -12.77 4.70 -17.65
C CYS A 254 -11.66 4.17 -18.58
N VAL A 255 -11.59 2.87 -18.85
CA VAL A 255 -10.54 2.25 -19.66
C VAL A 255 -10.88 2.32 -21.15
N ASP A 256 -12.16 2.56 -21.52
CA ASP A 256 -12.59 2.55 -22.95
C ASP A 256 -12.15 3.76 -23.79
N GLU A 257 -11.46 4.75 -23.20
CA GLU A 257 -10.92 5.89 -23.96
C GLU A 257 -9.41 5.87 -24.17
N ILE A 258 -8.72 4.80 -23.80
CA ILE A 258 -7.30 4.61 -24.13
C ILE A 258 -7.20 3.73 -25.38
N SER A 259 -7.98 4.03 -26.42
CA SER A 259 -7.73 3.51 -27.76
C SER A 259 -6.88 4.54 -28.51
N TYR A 260 -5.65 4.21 -28.64
CA TYR A 260 -4.67 4.64 -29.65
C TYR A 260 -5.09 5.77 -30.59
N ARG A 261 -4.51 6.93 -30.41
CA ARG A 261 -4.10 7.82 -31.48
C ARG A 261 -2.60 8.13 -31.35
#